data_3506f9d43b80fd0ef50be98a8747a090
#
_entry.id   3506f9d43b80fd0ef50be98a8747a090
#
_cell.length_a   1.000
_cell.length_b   1.000
_cell.length_c   1.000
_cell.angle_alpha   90.00
_cell.angle_beta   90.00
_cell.angle_gamma   90.00
#
_symmetry.space_group_name_H-M   'P 1'
#
loop_
_entity.id
_entity.type
_entity.pdbx_description
1 polymer ?
#
loop_
_entity_poly.entity_id
_entity_poly.type
_entity_poly.pdbx_seq_one_letter_code
_entity_poly.pdbx_strand_id
1 'polypeptide(L)'
;VAPGVPVAPAAPAPVVGPPAPAAEAPPIAAPLVKKARPVVPPWSEDKETSLEILKEKWTGRVREVTLGATAAEGGTRTTTVTVGGQTAMPFLTFEGEVPHRPVIAVEIQDRKPDDWSPLLMEAWGDVMNDPGEWAKAAERAGADLIALQLSLTNADGEPNTPENARAAVRKVLDATGLPLIVLGPGQVDADNELLVAVAEAAAGERIALGVCEEKNYRTIVAAALAHHQLVTARTPMDVNLAKQLNILISDMGLPPERIIMDPTSAGVGYGMEYGYSVMERLRLAALQGDSMTQLPMIVTVGYEAWRQKESKVNEGVPEAWGDWEERAINWETVTASSLIESAADVVVLRHPESIQRVHAMIDELMGKA
;
A
#
# COMPACT_ATOMS: atom_id res chain seq x y z
N VAL A 1 28.80 -52.59 10.84
CA VAL A 1 29.05 -52.55 9.39
C VAL A 1 27.69 -52.63 8.71
N ALA A 2 27.19 -51.51 8.23
CA ALA A 2 25.96 -51.43 7.43
C ALA A 2 26.36 -51.40 5.95
N PRO A 3 25.61 -52.08 5.04
CA PRO A 3 25.95 -52.14 3.62
C PRO A 3 25.59 -50.85 2.88
N GLY A 4 26.53 -50.46 2.00
CA GLY A 4 26.44 -49.22 1.21
C GLY A 4 25.28 -49.20 0.21
N VAL A 5 24.68 -48.02 0.08
CA VAL A 5 23.70 -47.67 -0.95
C VAL A 5 24.46 -47.43 -2.26
N PRO A 6 24.08 -48.02 -3.41
CA PRO A 6 24.73 -47.74 -4.68
C PRO A 6 24.39 -46.34 -5.20
N VAL A 7 25.44 -45.57 -5.54
CA VAL A 7 25.35 -44.28 -6.19
C VAL A 7 24.98 -44.50 -7.67
N ALA A 8 23.88 -43.91 -8.13
CA ALA A 8 23.50 -43.91 -9.53
C ALA A 8 24.48 -43.06 -10.37
N PRO A 9 24.79 -43.48 -11.61
CA PRO A 9 25.72 -42.72 -12.47
C PRO A 9 25.09 -41.39 -12.89
N ALA A 10 25.90 -40.32 -12.88
CA ALA A 10 25.51 -38.99 -13.33
C ALA A 10 25.11 -39.02 -14.81
N ALA A 11 24.02 -38.33 -15.11
CA ALA A 11 23.56 -38.11 -16.50
C ALA A 11 24.59 -37.28 -17.30
N PRO A 12 24.83 -37.62 -18.59
CA PRO A 12 25.78 -36.87 -19.42
C PRO A 12 25.28 -35.43 -19.64
N ALA A 13 26.20 -34.46 -19.62
CA ALA A 13 25.95 -33.06 -19.91
C ALA A 13 25.35 -32.86 -21.32
N PRO A 14 24.46 -31.91 -21.53
CA PRO A 14 23.90 -31.65 -22.86
C PRO A 14 25.01 -31.17 -23.82
N VAL A 15 25.12 -31.82 -24.96
CA VAL A 15 26.02 -31.43 -26.07
C VAL A 15 25.46 -30.15 -26.67
N VAL A 16 26.16 -29.03 -26.50
CA VAL A 16 25.85 -27.78 -27.19
C VAL A 16 26.31 -27.91 -28.65
N GLY A 17 25.32 -28.03 -29.53
CA GLY A 17 25.58 -27.98 -31.00
C GLY A 17 26.08 -26.59 -31.41
N PRO A 18 26.73 -26.49 -32.61
CA PRO A 18 27.22 -25.22 -33.13
C PRO A 18 26.07 -24.22 -33.27
N PRO A 19 26.30 -22.91 -33.02
CA PRO A 19 25.29 -21.89 -33.18
C PRO A 19 24.72 -21.87 -34.59
N ALA A 20 23.39 -21.77 -34.67
CA ALA A 20 22.72 -21.60 -35.98
C ALA A 20 23.24 -20.33 -36.68
N PRO A 21 23.33 -20.33 -38.02
CA PRO A 21 23.73 -19.14 -38.75
C PRO A 21 22.78 -17.99 -38.46
N ALA A 22 23.35 -16.80 -38.24
CA ALA A 22 22.60 -15.60 -37.97
C ALA A 22 21.54 -15.38 -39.06
N ALA A 23 20.28 -15.26 -38.64
CA ALA A 23 19.20 -14.90 -39.56
C ALA A 23 19.51 -13.53 -40.18
N GLU A 24 19.44 -13.45 -41.52
CA GLU A 24 19.57 -12.17 -42.23
C GLU A 24 18.52 -11.19 -41.68
N ALA A 25 18.99 -9.97 -41.38
CA ALA A 25 18.08 -8.91 -40.93
C ALA A 25 16.99 -8.67 -42.01
N PRO A 26 15.75 -8.50 -41.62
CA PRO A 26 14.68 -8.21 -42.56
C PRO A 26 15.00 -6.91 -43.32
N PRO A 27 14.66 -6.81 -44.63
CA PRO A 27 14.92 -5.63 -45.41
C PRO A 27 14.30 -4.39 -44.75
N ILE A 28 15.09 -3.31 -44.72
CA ILE A 28 14.65 -2.02 -44.20
C ILE A 28 13.36 -1.64 -44.94
N ALA A 29 12.27 -1.52 -44.21
CA ALA A 29 10.97 -1.15 -44.76
C ALA A 29 11.11 0.18 -45.52
N ALA A 30 10.57 0.24 -46.74
CA ALA A 30 10.50 1.45 -47.52
C ALA A 30 9.89 2.61 -46.69
N PRO A 31 10.35 3.86 -46.86
CA PRO A 31 9.86 4.98 -46.10
C PRO A 31 8.32 5.06 -46.20
N LEU A 32 7.66 5.04 -45.05
CA LEU A 32 6.21 5.22 -44.97
C LEU A 32 5.82 6.52 -45.67
N VAL A 33 5.18 6.40 -46.82
CA VAL A 33 4.54 7.55 -47.49
C VAL A 33 3.58 8.16 -46.47
N LYS A 34 3.94 9.34 -45.93
CA LYS A 34 3.04 10.09 -45.03
C LYS A 34 1.74 10.35 -45.79
N LYS A 35 0.70 9.56 -45.55
CA LYS A 35 -0.65 9.93 -45.97
C LYS A 35 -0.92 11.32 -45.43
N ALA A 36 -1.30 12.26 -46.33
CA ALA A 36 -1.72 13.59 -45.95
C ALA A 36 -2.74 13.45 -44.81
N ARG A 37 -2.52 14.16 -43.72
CA ARG A 37 -3.54 14.25 -42.64
C ARG A 37 -4.83 14.72 -43.30
N PRO A 38 -5.98 14.09 -43.03
CA PRO A 38 -7.24 14.62 -43.47
C PRO A 38 -7.34 16.06 -42.97
N VAL A 39 -7.62 16.99 -43.87
CA VAL A 39 -7.91 18.38 -43.51
C VAL A 39 -9.19 18.34 -42.69
N VAL A 40 -9.03 18.47 -41.37
CA VAL A 40 -10.18 18.67 -40.48
C VAL A 40 -10.79 20.02 -40.89
N PRO A 41 -12.05 20.07 -41.30
CA PRO A 41 -12.67 21.34 -41.59
C PRO A 41 -12.56 22.25 -40.37
N PRO A 42 -12.45 23.60 -40.55
CA PRO A 42 -12.37 24.48 -39.40
C PRO A 42 -13.59 24.23 -38.52
N TRP A 43 -13.35 24.10 -37.23
CA TRP A 43 -14.36 23.92 -36.21
C TRP A 43 -15.39 25.01 -36.35
N SER A 44 -16.64 24.69 -36.67
CA SER A 44 -17.70 25.66 -36.68
C SER A 44 -18.19 25.84 -35.25
N GLU A 45 -18.03 27.03 -34.70
CA GLU A 45 -18.47 27.41 -33.35
C GLU A 45 -20.00 27.36 -33.16
N ASP A 46 -20.77 27.07 -34.21
CA ASP A 46 -22.22 27.20 -34.23
C ASP A 46 -23.03 25.92 -33.95
N LYS A 47 -22.42 24.87 -33.49
CA LYS A 47 -23.12 23.69 -32.94
C LYS A 47 -22.65 23.46 -31.53
N GLU A 48 -23.45 23.86 -30.55
CA GLU A 48 -23.43 23.27 -29.21
C GLU A 48 -23.66 21.76 -29.36
N THR A 49 -22.59 21.04 -29.64
CA THR A 49 -22.57 19.56 -29.52
C THR A 49 -22.39 19.32 -28.06
N SER A 50 -23.47 19.26 -27.30
CA SER A 50 -23.41 18.72 -25.93
C SER A 50 -22.96 17.26 -26.05
N LEU A 51 -21.72 16.99 -25.64
CA LEU A 51 -21.23 15.64 -25.50
C LEU A 51 -21.95 15.01 -24.29
N GLU A 52 -22.88 14.12 -24.56
CA GLU A 52 -23.52 13.36 -23.49
C GLU A 52 -22.50 12.34 -22.95
N ILE A 53 -22.00 12.60 -21.75
CA ILE A 53 -21.11 11.67 -21.07
C ILE A 53 -21.97 10.49 -20.62
N LEU A 54 -21.67 9.31 -21.17
CA LEU A 54 -22.29 8.07 -20.70
C LEU A 54 -21.88 7.81 -19.25
N LYS A 55 -22.85 7.56 -18.40
CA LYS A 55 -22.66 7.27 -16.98
C LYS A 55 -22.92 5.80 -16.72
N GLU A 56 -21.98 5.12 -16.10
CA GLU A 56 -22.20 3.78 -15.60
C GLU A 56 -23.17 3.79 -14.40
N LYS A 57 -23.94 2.72 -14.26
CA LYS A 57 -24.88 2.55 -13.14
C LYS A 57 -24.39 1.43 -12.27
N TRP A 58 -23.84 1.80 -11.14
CA TRP A 58 -23.33 0.86 -10.16
C TRP A 58 -24.44 0.40 -9.20
N THR A 59 -24.41 -0.87 -8.79
CA THR A 59 -25.38 -1.47 -7.84
C THR A 59 -24.80 -1.67 -6.47
N GLY A 60 -23.46 -1.68 -6.36
CA GLY A 60 -22.72 -1.83 -5.12
C GLY A 60 -22.08 -0.51 -4.66
N ARG A 61 -21.51 -0.58 -3.47
CA ARG A 61 -20.72 0.51 -2.88
C ARG A 61 -19.59 -0.06 -2.05
N VAL A 62 -18.51 0.69 -1.88
CA VAL A 62 -17.46 0.35 -0.91
C VAL A 62 -17.98 0.64 0.49
N ARG A 63 -17.72 -0.26 1.44
CA ARG A 63 -18.08 -0.06 2.85
C ARG A 63 -17.20 1.01 3.47
N GLU A 64 -17.77 1.73 4.42
CA GLU A 64 -17.00 2.66 5.25
C GLU A 64 -16.31 1.92 6.37
N VAL A 65 -15.02 2.22 6.55
CA VAL A 65 -14.20 1.70 7.64
C VAL A 65 -13.61 2.88 8.39
N THR A 66 -13.79 2.91 9.70
CA THR A 66 -13.31 4.00 10.56
C THR A 66 -12.19 3.52 11.47
N LEU A 67 -11.03 4.17 11.38
CA LEU A 67 -9.87 3.97 12.24
C LEU A 67 -9.86 5.04 13.36
N GLY A 68 -9.33 4.66 14.50
CA GLY A 68 -9.29 5.52 15.68
C GLY A 68 -10.60 5.53 16.47
N ALA A 69 -10.50 5.75 17.77
CA ALA A 69 -11.64 5.95 18.66
C ALA A 69 -11.39 7.16 19.57
N THR A 70 -12.34 8.08 19.58
CA THR A 70 -12.30 9.25 20.45
C THR A 70 -12.65 8.89 21.91
N ALA A 71 -12.45 9.84 22.82
CA ALA A 71 -12.83 9.66 24.23
C ALA A 71 -14.33 9.35 24.40
N ALA A 72 -15.19 9.85 23.52
CA ALA A 72 -16.62 9.54 23.53
C ALA A 72 -16.93 8.10 23.12
N GLU A 73 -16.01 7.45 22.37
CA GLU A 73 -16.11 6.07 21.91
C GLU A 73 -15.28 5.09 22.76
N GLY A 74 -14.64 5.59 23.82
CA GLY A 74 -13.86 4.79 24.77
C GLY A 74 -12.36 4.70 24.43
N GLY A 75 -11.88 5.43 23.42
CA GLY A 75 -10.46 5.54 23.08
C GLY A 75 -9.81 6.82 23.59
N THR A 76 -8.65 7.15 23.03
CA THR A 76 -7.88 8.35 23.40
C THR A 76 -7.53 9.23 22.20
N ARG A 77 -8.00 8.86 20.99
CA ARG A 77 -7.67 9.62 19.78
C ARG A 77 -8.37 10.97 19.77
N THR A 78 -7.71 11.98 19.23
CA THR A 78 -8.30 13.31 19.02
C THR A 78 -9.10 13.38 17.72
N THR A 79 -8.76 12.51 16.75
CA THR A 79 -9.43 12.41 15.45
C THR A 79 -9.70 10.95 15.09
N THR A 80 -10.69 10.76 14.23
CA THR A 80 -10.94 9.48 13.56
C THR A 80 -10.79 9.66 12.06
N VAL A 81 -10.42 8.60 11.36
CA VAL A 81 -10.32 8.59 9.90
C VAL A 81 -11.27 7.55 9.34
N THR A 82 -12.17 7.98 8.46
CA THR A 82 -13.09 7.08 7.74
C THR A 82 -12.68 7.03 6.27
N VAL A 83 -12.58 5.82 5.73
CA VAL A 83 -12.27 5.54 4.32
C VAL A 83 -13.35 4.66 3.71
N GLY A 84 -13.41 4.62 2.38
CA GLY A 84 -14.45 3.87 1.68
C GLY A 84 -15.67 4.73 1.34
N GLY A 85 -16.84 4.10 1.20
CA GLY A 85 -18.12 4.77 0.92
C GLY A 85 -18.37 5.10 -0.55
N GLN A 86 -17.41 4.87 -1.44
CA GLN A 86 -17.53 5.22 -2.85
C GLN A 86 -18.61 4.40 -3.56
N THR A 87 -19.37 5.06 -4.45
CA THR A 87 -20.37 4.46 -5.34
C THR A 87 -20.01 4.64 -6.81
N ALA A 88 -18.77 5.04 -7.11
CA ALA A 88 -18.21 5.19 -8.44
C ALA A 88 -16.75 4.72 -8.46
N MET A 89 -16.18 4.60 -9.65
CA MET A 89 -14.73 4.44 -9.80
C MET A 89 -13.99 5.69 -9.27
N PRO A 90 -12.71 5.58 -8.93
CA PRO A 90 -11.97 6.68 -8.33
C PRO A 90 -12.13 7.99 -9.08
N PHE A 91 -12.48 9.05 -8.35
CA PHE A 91 -12.64 10.43 -8.84
C PHE A 91 -13.70 10.66 -9.95
N LEU A 92 -14.45 9.64 -10.38
CA LEU A 92 -15.57 9.81 -11.33
C LEU A 92 -16.82 10.30 -10.60
N THR A 93 -16.74 11.50 -10.03
CA THR A 93 -17.82 12.12 -9.23
C THR A 93 -19.09 12.40 -10.02
N PHE A 94 -19.03 12.36 -11.36
CA PHE A 94 -20.20 12.50 -12.22
C PHE A 94 -21.03 11.19 -12.33
N GLU A 95 -20.47 10.04 -11.92
CA GLU A 95 -21.16 8.74 -11.89
C GLU A 95 -21.75 8.39 -10.53
N GLY A 96 -21.15 8.88 -9.44
CA GLY A 96 -21.56 8.56 -8.09
C GLY A 96 -20.84 9.41 -7.04
N GLU A 97 -20.85 8.92 -5.80
CA GLU A 97 -20.31 9.63 -4.64
C GLU A 97 -18.90 9.14 -4.31
N VAL A 98 -18.02 10.07 -3.93
CA VAL A 98 -16.71 9.82 -3.32
C VAL A 98 -16.68 10.58 -1.98
N PRO A 99 -17.31 10.03 -0.91
CA PRO A 99 -17.56 10.79 0.32
C PRO A 99 -16.29 11.05 1.12
N HIS A 100 -15.33 10.15 1.05
CA HIS A 100 -14.05 10.23 1.77
C HIS A 100 -12.90 10.32 0.79
N ARG A 101 -11.99 11.26 1.03
CA ARG A 101 -10.74 11.38 0.26
C ARG A 101 -9.79 10.23 0.62
N PRO A 102 -8.88 9.84 -0.27
CA PRO A 102 -7.73 9.02 0.11
C PRO A 102 -6.92 9.69 1.22
N VAL A 103 -6.33 8.89 2.11
CA VAL A 103 -5.59 9.36 3.27
C VAL A 103 -4.16 8.83 3.28
N ILE A 104 -3.26 9.58 3.93
CA ILE A 104 -1.85 9.26 4.03
C ILE A 104 -1.53 8.76 5.43
N ALA A 105 -1.07 7.50 5.52
CA ALA A 105 -0.42 6.98 6.71
C ALA A 105 1.10 7.18 6.56
N VAL A 106 1.75 7.69 7.60
CA VAL A 106 3.22 7.83 7.58
C VAL A 106 3.83 6.66 8.31
N GLU A 107 4.72 5.92 7.61
CA GLU A 107 5.46 4.81 8.19
C GLU A 107 6.53 5.32 9.15
N ILE A 108 6.42 4.88 10.39
CA ILE A 108 7.46 4.96 11.41
C ILE A 108 7.82 3.56 11.88
N GLN A 109 8.95 3.41 12.56
CA GLN A 109 9.34 2.10 13.10
C GLN A 109 9.48 2.16 14.63
N ASP A 110 9.41 0.99 15.27
CA ASP A 110 9.58 0.85 16.72
C ASP A 110 11.02 1.09 17.17
N ARG A 111 11.97 1.11 16.24
CA ARG A 111 13.38 1.50 16.40
C ARG A 111 13.90 2.20 15.15
N LYS A 112 15.06 2.84 15.25
CA LYS A 112 15.73 3.40 14.08
C LYS A 112 16.09 2.28 13.09
N PRO A 113 15.64 2.34 11.81
CA PRO A 113 15.95 1.32 10.81
C PRO A 113 17.42 1.38 10.38
N ASP A 114 17.99 0.20 10.10
CA ASP A 114 19.38 0.08 9.65
C ASP A 114 19.51 0.10 8.12
N ASP A 115 18.43 -0.17 7.40
CA ASP A 115 18.37 -0.42 5.96
C ASP A 115 17.68 0.66 5.14
N TRP A 116 17.25 1.74 5.78
CA TRP A 116 16.63 2.85 5.07
C TRP A 116 17.66 3.68 4.29
N SER A 117 17.19 4.30 3.19
CA SER A 117 18.00 5.22 2.39
C SER A 117 18.57 6.35 3.26
N PRO A 118 19.84 6.77 3.02
CA PRO A 118 20.40 7.97 3.68
C PRO A 118 19.50 9.20 3.54
N LEU A 119 18.80 9.37 2.44
CA LEU A 119 17.84 10.47 2.24
C LEU A 119 16.71 10.44 3.27
N LEU A 120 16.13 9.27 3.56
CA LEU A 120 15.13 9.13 4.61
C LEU A 120 15.70 9.36 6.00
N MET A 121 16.94 8.89 6.24
CA MET A 121 17.63 9.09 7.52
C MET A 121 17.93 10.58 7.78
N GLU A 122 18.28 11.34 6.73
CA GLU A 122 18.50 12.77 6.79
C GLU A 122 17.18 13.53 6.97
N ALA A 123 16.15 13.19 6.23
CA ALA A 123 14.85 13.84 6.28
C ALA A 123 14.18 13.75 7.66
N TRP A 124 14.31 12.62 8.35
CA TRP A 124 13.73 12.44 9.68
C TRP A 124 14.74 12.78 10.82
N GLY A 125 16.03 12.55 10.63
CA GLY A 125 17.05 12.86 11.61
C GLY A 125 16.90 12.09 12.94
N ASP A 126 17.13 12.78 14.06
CA ASP A 126 17.20 12.18 15.39
C ASP A 126 15.85 11.69 15.94
N VAL A 127 14.72 12.16 15.38
CA VAL A 127 13.40 11.72 15.86
C VAL A 127 13.17 10.22 15.68
N MET A 128 13.89 9.59 14.75
CA MET A 128 13.85 8.15 14.51
C MET A 128 14.34 7.29 15.69
N ASN A 129 14.99 7.88 16.67
CA ASN A 129 15.47 7.17 17.86
C ASN A 129 14.35 6.89 18.89
N ASP A 130 13.20 7.55 18.75
CA ASP A 130 12.03 7.32 19.62
C ASP A 130 10.74 7.31 18.80
N PRO A 131 9.95 6.23 18.80
CA PRO A 131 8.75 6.12 17.98
C PRO A 131 7.68 7.17 18.33
N GLY A 132 7.64 7.67 19.57
CA GLY A 132 6.73 8.74 19.98
C GLY A 132 7.13 10.09 19.38
N GLU A 133 8.42 10.44 19.43
CA GLU A 133 8.91 11.69 18.80
C GLU A 133 8.80 11.62 17.28
N TRP A 134 9.00 10.43 16.70
CA TRP A 134 8.82 10.24 15.26
C TRP A 134 7.34 10.38 14.86
N ALA A 135 6.41 9.84 15.66
CA ALA A 135 4.97 10.01 15.42
C ALA A 135 4.55 11.49 15.44
N LYS A 136 5.06 12.28 16.40
CA LYS A 136 4.82 13.74 16.44
C LYS A 136 5.40 14.46 15.22
N ALA A 137 6.57 14.02 14.75
CA ALA A 137 7.17 14.58 13.54
C ALA A 137 6.35 14.23 12.29
N ALA A 138 5.86 13.00 12.20
CA ALA A 138 4.96 12.54 11.13
C ALA A 138 3.64 13.33 11.12
N GLU A 139 3.03 13.58 12.28
CA GLU A 139 1.84 14.41 12.39
C GLU A 139 2.12 15.84 11.89
N ARG A 140 3.25 16.46 12.27
CA ARG A 140 3.65 17.78 11.75
C ARG A 140 3.94 17.78 10.25
N ALA A 141 4.39 16.65 9.68
CA ALA A 141 4.60 16.50 8.25
C ALA A 141 3.30 16.31 7.47
N GLY A 142 2.15 16.19 8.15
CA GLY A 142 0.84 16.09 7.52
C GLY A 142 0.28 14.67 7.45
N ALA A 143 0.72 13.74 8.31
CA ALA A 143 0.10 12.43 8.41
C ALA A 143 -1.38 12.54 8.77
N ASP A 144 -2.26 11.80 8.08
CA ASP A 144 -3.64 11.57 8.50
C ASP A 144 -3.70 10.39 9.52
N LEU A 145 -2.77 9.45 9.39
CA LEU A 145 -2.62 8.23 10.20
C LEU A 145 -1.14 7.95 10.46
N ILE A 146 -0.85 7.21 11.53
CA ILE A 146 0.48 6.65 11.75
C ILE A 146 0.48 5.16 11.37
N ALA A 147 1.46 4.72 10.61
CA ALA A 147 1.73 3.31 10.34
C ALA A 147 2.99 2.88 11.11
N LEU A 148 2.80 2.26 12.28
CA LEU A 148 3.91 1.75 13.09
C LEU A 148 4.32 0.37 12.59
N GLN A 149 5.50 0.28 11.98
CA GLN A 149 6.12 -0.97 11.57
C GLN A 149 6.94 -1.55 12.73
N LEU A 150 6.60 -2.75 13.17
CA LEU A 150 7.39 -3.49 14.15
C LEU A 150 8.56 -4.19 13.47
N SER A 151 9.70 -4.19 14.15
CA SER A 151 10.94 -4.84 13.70
C SER A 151 11.05 -6.26 14.26
N LEU A 152 11.82 -7.14 13.59
CA LEU A 152 12.13 -8.47 14.09
C LEU A 152 13.05 -8.47 15.32
N THR A 153 13.92 -7.43 15.39
CA THR A 153 14.87 -7.26 16.48
C THR A 153 14.67 -5.90 17.14
N ASN A 154 14.95 -5.81 18.43
CA ASN A 154 14.99 -4.55 19.17
C ASN A 154 16.24 -3.71 18.80
N ALA A 155 16.40 -2.55 19.45
CA ALA A 155 17.55 -1.66 19.22
C ALA A 155 18.92 -2.28 19.59
N ASP A 156 18.92 -3.28 20.45
CA ASP A 156 20.13 -3.99 20.88
C ASP A 156 20.49 -5.19 19.96
N GLY A 157 19.66 -5.44 18.93
CA GLY A 157 19.83 -6.56 17.98
C GLY A 157 19.29 -7.90 18.48
N GLU A 158 18.67 -7.94 19.67
CA GLU A 158 18.01 -9.11 20.20
C GLU A 158 16.61 -9.28 19.59
N PRO A 159 16.02 -10.48 19.57
CA PRO A 159 14.66 -10.69 19.10
C PRO A 159 13.68 -9.74 19.78
N ASN A 160 12.78 -9.15 18.99
CA ASN A 160 11.76 -8.27 19.52
C ASN A 160 10.77 -9.08 20.40
N THR A 161 10.23 -8.45 21.42
CA THR A 161 9.36 -9.11 22.41
C THR A 161 7.98 -8.48 22.44
N PRO A 162 6.96 -9.22 22.92
CA PRO A 162 5.63 -8.67 23.19
C PRO A 162 5.66 -7.42 24.09
N GLU A 163 6.56 -7.37 25.09
CA GLU A 163 6.74 -6.22 25.98
C GLU A 163 7.24 -4.98 25.23
N ASN A 164 8.23 -5.16 24.34
CA ASN A 164 8.75 -4.07 23.51
C ASN A 164 7.68 -3.55 22.55
N ALA A 165 6.90 -4.44 21.93
CA ALA A 165 5.81 -4.07 21.03
C ALA A 165 4.71 -3.29 21.78
N ARG A 166 4.32 -3.73 23.01
CA ARG A 166 3.41 -2.97 23.87
C ARG A 166 3.95 -1.58 24.22
N ALA A 167 5.23 -1.50 24.57
CA ALA A 167 5.86 -0.23 24.93
C ALA A 167 5.91 0.72 23.73
N ALA A 168 6.27 0.24 22.54
CA ALA A 168 6.32 1.04 21.32
C ALA A 168 4.94 1.58 20.95
N VAL A 169 3.90 0.73 20.93
CA VAL A 169 2.54 1.17 20.60
C VAL A 169 2.01 2.18 21.61
N ARG A 170 2.26 1.98 22.90
CA ARG A 170 1.87 2.93 23.95
C ARG A 170 2.54 4.28 23.75
N LYS A 171 3.85 4.30 23.49
CA LYS A 171 4.58 5.56 23.21
C LYS A 171 3.96 6.34 22.06
N VAL A 172 3.59 5.66 20.97
CA VAL A 172 2.95 6.31 19.81
C VAL A 172 1.56 6.82 20.19
N LEU A 173 0.76 6.01 20.85
CA LEU A 173 -0.59 6.40 21.29
C LEU A 173 -0.58 7.61 22.23
N ASP A 174 0.40 7.70 23.12
CA ASP A 174 0.56 8.82 24.07
C ASP A 174 1.13 10.09 23.40
N ALA A 175 1.83 9.92 22.28
CA ALA A 175 2.56 11.02 21.61
C ALA A 175 1.69 11.80 20.62
N THR A 176 0.72 11.16 19.96
CA THR A 176 -0.15 11.77 18.94
C THR A 176 -1.61 11.39 19.13
N GLY A 177 -2.52 12.25 18.70
CA GLY A 177 -3.95 11.97 18.65
C GLY A 177 -4.43 11.29 17.37
N LEU A 178 -3.54 11.00 16.41
CA LEU A 178 -3.89 10.36 15.14
C LEU A 178 -4.26 8.88 15.31
N PRO A 179 -5.12 8.33 14.45
CA PRO A 179 -5.36 6.89 14.39
C PRO A 179 -4.12 6.11 13.97
N LEU A 180 -4.05 4.84 14.34
CA LEU A 180 -2.87 4.01 14.20
C LEU A 180 -3.15 2.74 13.39
N ILE A 181 -2.23 2.39 12.51
CA ILE A 181 -2.07 1.08 11.89
C ILE A 181 -0.80 0.48 12.46
N VAL A 182 -0.80 -0.77 12.91
CA VAL A 182 0.41 -1.46 13.37
C VAL A 182 0.68 -2.65 12.47
N LEU A 183 1.86 -2.66 11.88
CA LEU A 183 2.32 -3.70 10.95
C LEU A 183 3.36 -4.58 11.65
N GLY A 184 3.13 -5.88 11.62
CA GLY A 184 4.08 -6.86 12.12
C GLY A 184 5.32 -6.99 11.21
N PRO A 185 6.39 -7.64 11.69
CA PRO A 185 7.64 -7.76 10.95
C PRO A 185 7.58 -8.67 9.69
N GLY A 186 6.44 -9.30 9.42
CA GLY A 186 6.25 -10.15 8.23
C GLY A 186 6.74 -11.59 8.39
N GLN A 187 6.94 -12.05 9.62
CA GLN A 187 7.18 -13.44 9.96
C GLN A 187 6.03 -13.96 10.83
N VAL A 188 5.37 -15.02 10.35
CA VAL A 188 4.11 -15.53 10.92
C VAL A 188 4.13 -15.69 12.43
N ASP A 189 5.17 -16.31 12.97
CA ASP A 189 5.27 -16.58 14.41
C ASP A 189 5.49 -15.29 15.21
N ALA A 190 6.39 -14.42 14.74
CA ALA A 190 6.63 -13.11 15.34
C ALA A 190 5.39 -12.19 15.21
N ASP A 191 4.75 -12.17 14.04
CA ASP A 191 3.50 -11.42 13.85
C ASP A 191 2.42 -11.86 14.83
N ASN A 192 2.26 -13.16 15.03
CA ASN A 192 1.28 -13.70 15.98
C ASN A 192 1.56 -13.28 17.42
N GLU A 193 2.82 -13.32 17.87
CA GLU A 193 3.18 -12.92 19.22
C GLU A 193 3.07 -11.42 19.45
N LEU A 194 3.65 -10.63 18.54
CA LEU A 194 3.74 -9.18 18.71
C LEU A 194 2.39 -8.50 18.52
N LEU A 195 1.61 -8.87 17.48
CA LEU A 195 0.34 -8.21 17.18
C LEU A 195 -0.77 -8.57 18.19
N VAL A 196 -0.74 -9.74 18.80
CA VAL A 196 -1.64 -10.06 19.93
C VAL A 196 -1.35 -9.13 21.10
N ALA A 197 -0.08 -8.92 21.44
CA ALA A 197 0.33 -8.03 22.51
C ALA A 197 -0.03 -6.55 22.22
N VAL A 198 0.11 -6.14 20.96
CA VAL A 198 -0.31 -4.82 20.48
C VAL A 198 -1.82 -4.63 20.59
N ALA A 199 -2.61 -5.61 20.16
CA ALA A 199 -4.06 -5.55 20.22
C ALA A 199 -4.57 -5.32 21.66
N GLU A 200 -3.97 -6.03 22.63
CA GLU A 200 -4.26 -5.88 24.06
C GLU A 200 -3.83 -4.47 24.54
N ALA A 201 -2.61 -4.04 24.21
CA ALA A 201 -2.09 -2.74 24.64
C ALA A 201 -2.90 -1.56 24.08
N ALA A 202 -3.46 -1.69 22.89
CA ALA A 202 -4.28 -0.68 22.23
C ALA A 202 -5.79 -0.93 22.38
N ALA A 203 -6.22 -1.69 23.41
CA ALA A 203 -7.64 -1.98 23.63
C ALA A 203 -8.46 -0.68 23.70
N GLY A 204 -9.53 -0.59 22.90
CA GLY A 204 -10.40 0.59 22.83
C GLY A 204 -9.95 1.66 21.80
N GLU A 205 -8.74 1.58 21.25
CA GLU A 205 -8.23 2.60 20.34
C GLU A 205 -8.69 2.44 18.88
N ARG A 206 -9.28 1.29 18.52
CA ARG A 206 -9.75 0.94 17.16
C ARG A 206 -8.64 1.13 16.13
N ILE A 207 -7.50 0.49 16.40
CA ILE A 207 -6.35 0.45 15.47
C ILE A 207 -6.54 -0.64 14.42
N ALA A 208 -5.79 -0.58 13.31
CA ALA A 208 -5.71 -1.68 12.35
C ALA A 208 -4.47 -2.54 12.61
N LEU A 209 -4.66 -3.85 12.72
CA LEU A 209 -3.59 -4.84 12.89
C LEU A 209 -3.21 -5.42 11.52
N GLY A 210 -1.97 -5.33 11.12
CA GLY A 210 -1.40 -5.92 9.91
C GLY A 210 -0.07 -6.59 10.23
N VAL A 211 0.36 -7.63 9.56
CA VAL A 211 -0.19 -8.17 8.32
C VAL A 211 -1.10 -9.37 8.67
N CYS A 212 -2.35 -9.34 8.24
CA CYS A 212 -3.26 -10.47 8.38
C CYS A 212 -3.30 -11.23 7.04
N GLU A 213 -2.73 -12.43 6.99
CA GLU A 213 -2.60 -13.29 5.82
C GLU A 213 -3.26 -14.65 6.04
N GLU A 214 -3.39 -15.47 5.00
CA GLU A 214 -3.96 -16.82 5.11
C GLU A 214 -3.30 -17.68 6.20
N LYS A 215 -2.00 -17.49 6.43
CA LYS A 215 -1.22 -18.29 7.39
C LYS A 215 -1.46 -17.92 8.85
N ASN A 216 -1.81 -16.66 9.14
CA ASN A 216 -1.94 -16.14 10.52
C ASN A 216 -3.31 -15.55 10.85
N TYR A 217 -4.25 -15.46 9.88
CA TYR A 217 -5.52 -14.75 10.07
C TYR A 217 -6.29 -15.18 11.32
N ARG A 218 -6.24 -16.48 11.70
CA ARG A 218 -6.99 -16.96 12.87
C ARG A 218 -6.54 -16.30 14.14
N THR A 219 -5.24 -16.16 14.35
CA THR A 219 -4.66 -15.53 15.54
C THR A 219 -4.94 -14.02 15.53
N ILE A 220 -4.67 -13.35 14.41
CA ILE A 220 -4.84 -11.89 14.30
C ILE A 220 -6.30 -11.49 14.40
N VAL A 221 -7.21 -12.22 13.75
CA VAL A 221 -8.66 -11.95 13.82
C VAL A 221 -9.20 -12.21 15.23
N ALA A 222 -8.73 -13.26 15.92
CA ALA A 222 -9.14 -13.52 17.31
C ALA A 222 -8.71 -12.36 18.23
N ALA A 223 -7.49 -11.85 18.09
CA ALA A 223 -7.01 -10.68 18.83
C ALA A 223 -7.82 -9.42 18.48
N ALA A 224 -8.09 -9.19 17.19
CA ALA A 224 -8.91 -8.08 16.74
C ALA A 224 -10.33 -8.13 17.31
N LEU A 225 -10.96 -9.30 17.36
CA LEU A 225 -12.28 -9.50 17.95
C LEU A 225 -12.28 -9.19 19.46
N ALA A 226 -11.29 -9.74 20.20
CA ALA A 226 -11.18 -9.61 21.64
C ALA A 226 -11.01 -8.15 22.09
N HIS A 227 -10.31 -7.33 21.31
CA HIS A 227 -9.92 -5.96 21.67
C HIS A 227 -10.55 -4.88 20.78
N HIS A 228 -11.56 -5.23 19.97
CA HIS A 228 -12.30 -4.33 19.08
C HIS A 228 -11.42 -3.62 18.03
N GLN A 229 -10.37 -4.31 17.54
CA GLN A 229 -9.45 -3.78 16.51
C GLN A 229 -9.95 -4.11 15.09
N LEU A 230 -9.39 -3.42 14.09
CA LEU A 230 -9.51 -3.72 12.67
C LEU A 230 -8.36 -4.65 12.23
N VAL A 231 -8.45 -5.19 11.00
CA VAL A 231 -7.35 -5.91 10.37
C VAL A 231 -7.05 -5.38 8.97
N THR A 232 -5.77 -5.43 8.57
CA THR A 232 -5.35 -5.26 7.17
C THR A 232 -5.15 -6.65 6.57
N ALA A 233 -6.04 -7.04 5.65
CA ALA A 233 -6.06 -8.35 5.01
C ALA A 233 -5.15 -8.36 3.79
N ARG A 234 -3.92 -8.88 3.94
CA ARG A 234 -2.92 -8.91 2.88
C ARG A 234 -2.97 -10.18 2.07
N THR A 235 -2.93 -10.02 0.75
CA THR A 235 -2.83 -11.13 -0.21
C THR A 235 -1.81 -10.79 -1.31
N PRO A 236 -1.22 -11.80 -1.95
CA PRO A 236 -0.54 -11.58 -3.22
C PRO A 236 -1.48 -10.86 -4.21
N MET A 237 -0.94 -10.24 -5.24
CA MET A 237 -1.68 -9.50 -6.28
C MET A 237 -2.65 -10.41 -7.05
N ASP A 238 -3.74 -10.86 -6.36
CA ASP A 238 -4.76 -11.76 -6.90
C ASP A 238 -6.14 -11.44 -6.32
N VAL A 239 -7.12 -11.19 -7.19
CA VAL A 239 -8.50 -10.84 -6.84
C VAL A 239 -9.21 -11.97 -6.08
N ASN A 240 -8.97 -13.23 -6.48
CA ASN A 240 -9.65 -14.37 -5.87
C ASN A 240 -9.12 -14.67 -4.48
N LEU A 241 -7.79 -14.55 -4.30
CA LEU A 241 -7.17 -14.70 -2.97
C LEU A 241 -7.61 -13.60 -2.02
N ALA A 242 -7.72 -12.34 -2.50
CA ALA A 242 -8.24 -11.24 -1.69
C ALA A 242 -9.67 -11.53 -1.22
N LYS A 243 -10.54 -11.93 -2.15
CA LYS A 243 -11.92 -12.33 -1.82
C LYS A 243 -11.97 -13.51 -0.86
N GLN A 244 -11.16 -14.54 -1.08
CA GLN A 244 -11.10 -15.74 -0.22
C GLN A 244 -10.67 -15.36 1.21
N LEU A 245 -9.65 -14.54 1.38
CA LEU A 245 -9.20 -14.11 2.71
C LEU A 245 -10.28 -13.31 3.43
N ASN A 246 -10.98 -12.41 2.73
CA ASN A 246 -12.10 -11.65 3.30
C ASN A 246 -13.23 -12.57 3.78
N ILE A 247 -13.55 -13.63 3.03
CA ILE A 247 -14.50 -14.66 3.46
C ILE A 247 -14.02 -15.36 4.73
N LEU A 248 -12.76 -15.83 4.74
CA LEU A 248 -12.19 -16.53 5.91
C LEU A 248 -12.22 -15.66 7.17
N ILE A 249 -11.90 -14.37 7.04
CA ILE A 249 -11.94 -13.42 8.17
C ILE A 249 -13.37 -13.19 8.63
N SER A 250 -14.30 -13.00 7.70
CA SER A 250 -15.72 -12.77 8.01
C SER A 250 -16.38 -14.02 8.63
N ASP A 251 -16.03 -15.21 8.21
CA ASP A 251 -16.50 -16.49 8.77
C ASP A 251 -16.06 -16.69 10.22
N MET A 252 -14.96 -16.03 10.66
CA MET A 252 -14.58 -15.98 12.06
C MET A 252 -15.43 -14.99 12.89
N GLY A 253 -16.32 -14.23 12.27
CA GLY A 253 -17.23 -13.27 12.91
C GLY A 253 -16.70 -11.83 12.96
N LEU A 254 -15.58 -11.50 12.28
CA LEU A 254 -15.16 -10.12 12.17
C LEU A 254 -16.05 -9.40 11.15
N PRO A 255 -16.73 -8.30 11.54
CA PRO A 255 -17.56 -7.54 10.60
C PRO A 255 -16.73 -6.99 9.44
N PRO A 256 -17.25 -7.00 8.19
CA PRO A 256 -16.55 -6.44 7.03
C PRO A 256 -16.13 -4.98 7.21
N GLU A 257 -16.86 -4.19 7.99
CA GLU A 257 -16.55 -2.80 8.33
C GLU A 257 -15.29 -2.64 9.22
N ARG A 258 -14.65 -3.76 9.56
CA ARG A 258 -13.39 -3.82 10.32
C ARG A 258 -12.25 -4.46 9.52
N ILE A 259 -12.41 -4.55 8.20
CA ILE A 259 -11.42 -5.13 7.28
C ILE A 259 -10.99 -4.06 6.26
N ILE A 260 -9.69 -3.87 6.10
CA ILE A 260 -9.07 -3.09 5.03
C ILE A 260 -8.27 -4.07 4.17
N MET A 261 -8.51 -4.13 2.87
CA MET A 261 -7.76 -5.01 1.97
C MET A 261 -6.37 -4.44 1.69
N ASP A 262 -5.35 -5.29 1.74
CA ASP A 262 -4.01 -5.02 1.23
C ASP A 262 -3.73 -6.00 0.08
N PRO A 263 -4.04 -5.63 -1.17
CA PRO A 263 -3.87 -6.52 -2.32
C PRO A 263 -2.41 -6.67 -2.73
N THR A 264 -1.47 -6.13 -1.97
CA THR A 264 -0.06 -5.97 -2.30
C THR A 264 0.13 -5.13 -3.58
N SER A 265 1.11 -4.30 -3.60
CA SER A 265 1.48 -3.49 -4.76
C SER A 265 2.98 -3.60 -5.03
N ALA A 266 3.44 -2.97 -6.09
CA ALA A 266 4.85 -2.81 -6.42
C ALA A 266 5.13 -1.38 -6.86
N GLY A 267 6.39 -0.98 -6.81
CA GLY A 267 6.81 0.35 -7.29
C GLY A 267 6.74 0.48 -8.80
N VAL A 268 6.71 1.71 -9.28
CA VAL A 268 6.83 2.05 -10.71
C VAL A 268 8.05 1.35 -11.31
N GLY A 269 7.85 0.72 -12.49
CA GLY A 269 8.90 -0.03 -13.19
C GLY A 269 9.19 -1.43 -12.65
N TYR A 270 8.54 -1.83 -11.56
CA TYR A 270 8.78 -3.11 -10.86
C TYR A 270 7.51 -3.95 -10.69
N GLY A 271 6.53 -3.78 -11.56
CA GLY A 271 5.30 -4.57 -11.56
C GLY A 271 4.09 -3.84 -10.98
N MET A 272 4.15 -2.52 -10.79
CA MET A 272 3.02 -1.71 -10.33
C MET A 272 1.77 -1.95 -11.20
N GLU A 273 1.94 -2.21 -12.49
CA GLU A 273 0.86 -2.50 -13.44
C GLU A 273 0.04 -3.74 -13.07
N TYR A 274 0.61 -4.70 -12.35
CA TYR A 274 -0.13 -5.84 -11.81
C TYR A 274 -0.94 -5.43 -10.60
N GLY A 275 -0.35 -4.63 -9.69
CA GLY A 275 -1.00 -4.11 -8.50
C GLY A 275 -2.23 -3.27 -8.84
N TYR A 276 -2.06 -2.23 -9.68
CA TYR A 276 -3.20 -1.39 -10.03
C TYR A 276 -4.31 -2.17 -10.77
N SER A 277 -3.95 -3.10 -11.65
CA SER A 277 -4.95 -3.92 -12.34
C SER A 277 -5.78 -4.77 -11.38
N VAL A 278 -5.18 -5.33 -10.32
CA VAL A 278 -5.90 -6.06 -9.28
C VAL A 278 -6.81 -5.12 -8.49
N MET A 279 -6.31 -3.93 -8.12
CA MET A 279 -7.07 -2.94 -7.36
C MET A 279 -8.29 -2.44 -8.13
N GLU A 280 -8.14 -2.08 -9.41
CA GLU A 280 -9.26 -1.71 -10.28
C GLU A 280 -10.30 -2.83 -10.39
N ARG A 281 -9.87 -4.08 -10.57
CA ARG A 281 -10.78 -5.24 -10.66
C ARG A 281 -11.51 -5.50 -9.34
N LEU A 282 -10.86 -5.33 -8.19
CA LEU A 282 -11.50 -5.40 -6.88
C LEU A 282 -12.55 -4.30 -6.72
N ARG A 283 -12.22 -3.05 -7.10
CA ARG A 283 -13.15 -1.93 -7.06
C ARG A 283 -14.33 -2.12 -8.01
N LEU A 284 -14.10 -2.59 -9.23
CA LEU A 284 -15.17 -2.91 -10.18
C LEU A 284 -16.09 -4.00 -9.64
N ALA A 285 -15.55 -5.07 -9.07
CA ALA A 285 -16.35 -6.13 -8.46
C ALA A 285 -17.19 -5.61 -7.29
N ALA A 286 -16.63 -4.74 -6.45
CA ALA A 286 -17.34 -4.08 -5.36
C ALA A 286 -18.53 -3.25 -5.85
N LEU A 287 -18.33 -2.43 -6.88
CA LEU A 287 -19.37 -1.59 -7.48
C LEU A 287 -20.42 -2.41 -8.23
N GLN A 288 -20.07 -3.58 -8.72
CA GLN A 288 -21.02 -4.56 -9.34
C GLN A 288 -21.81 -5.37 -8.29
N GLY A 289 -21.53 -5.19 -6.98
CA GLY A 289 -22.30 -5.77 -5.89
C GLY A 289 -21.67 -6.99 -5.23
N ASP A 290 -20.41 -7.34 -5.51
CA ASP A 290 -19.70 -8.40 -4.78
C ASP A 290 -19.36 -7.95 -3.37
N SER A 291 -20.14 -8.40 -2.40
CA SER A 291 -20.04 -7.96 -0.99
C SER A 291 -18.68 -8.26 -0.33
N MET A 292 -17.93 -9.25 -0.84
CA MET A 292 -16.63 -9.62 -0.28
C MET A 292 -15.47 -8.81 -0.86
N THR A 293 -15.72 -7.96 -1.84
CA THR A 293 -14.76 -6.99 -2.37
C THR A 293 -15.13 -5.54 -2.04
N GLN A 294 -16.29 -5.31 -1.41
CA GLN A 294 -16.78 -3.99 -1.00
C GLN A 294 -16.04 -3.44 0.23
N LEU A 295 -14.72 -3.45 0.19
CA LEU A 295 -13.85 -3.02 1.29
C LEU A 295 -12.85 -1.98 0.79
N PRO A 296 -12.44 -1.01 1.62
CA PRO A 296 -11.38 -0.07 1.26
C PRO A 296 -10.03 -0.78 1.15
N MET A 297 -9.10 -0.15 0.42
CA MET A 297 -7.78 -0.70 0.14
C MET A 297 -6.66 0.16 0.71
N ILE A 298 -5.65 -0.51 1.30
CA ILE A 298 -4.39 0.08 1.74
C ILE A 298 -3.23 -0.43 0.88
N VAL A 299 -2.24 0.43 0.62
CA VAL A 299 -1.01 0.07 -0.08
C VAL A 299 0.22 0.65 0.61
N THR A 300 1.27 -0.17 0.76
CA THR A 300 2.54 0.21 1.41
C THR A 300 3.53 0.79 0.39
N VAL A 301 3.21 1.95 -0.15
CA VAL A 301 3.97 2.63 -1.22
C VAL A 301 5.41 2.89 -0.83
N GLY A 302 5.64 3.44 0.37
CA GLY A 302 6.98 3.78 0.83
C GLY A 302 7.91 2.57 0.87
N TYR A 303 7.42 1.43 1.36
CA TYR A 303 8.19 0.19 1.35
C TYR A 303 8.59 -0.22 -0.07
N GLU A 304 7.68 -0.14 -1.04
CA GLU A 304 7.95 -0.55 -2.42
C GLU A 304 8.82 0.45 -3.18
N ALA A 305 8.59 1.75 -3.03
CA ALA A 305 9.33 2.77 -3.75
C ALA A 305 10.79 2.90 -3.28
N TRP A 306 11.03 2.94 -1.96
CA TRP A 306 12.36 3.15 -1.40
C TRP A 306 13.30 1.96 -1.47
N ARG A 307 12.82 0.77 -1.84
CA ARG A 307 13.66 -0.42 -2.10
C ARG A 307 14.17 -0.52 -3.52
N GLN A 308 13.65 0.30 -4.44
CA GLN A 308 14.00 0.25 -5.86
C GLN A 308 15.37 0.91 -6.14
N LYS A 309 15.98 0.50 -7.26
CA LYS A 309 17.31 0.99 -7.65
C LYS A 309 17.32 2.51 -7.84
N GLU A 310 16.27 3.05 -8.42
CA GLU A 310 16.11 4.47 -8.74
C GLU A 310 16.13 5.34 -7.48
N SER A 311 15.59 4.83 -6.38
CA SER A 311 15.59 5.55 -5.09
C SER A 311 16.85 5.33 -4.27
N LYS A 312 17.60 4.22 -4.51
CA LYS A 312 18.75 3.82 -3.68
C LYS A 312 20.10 4.26 -4.22
N VAL A 313 20.26 4.40 -5.56
CA VAL A 313 21.57 4.54 -6.19
C VAL A 313 21.77 5.97 -6.67
N ASN A 314 22.83 6.65 -6.17
CA ASN A 314 23.20 7.99 -6.60
C ASN A 314 24.41 8.03 -7.55
N GLU A 315 25.20 6.95 -7.65
CA GLU A 315 26.40 6.89 -8.45
C GLU A 315 26.31 5.83 -9.54
N GLY A 316 27.04 6.03 -10.65
CA GLY A 316 27.07 5.06 -11.75
C GLY A 316 25.75 4.94 -12.52
N VAL A 317 24.90 5.96 -12.46
CA VAL A 317 23.62 6.06 -13.17
C VAL A 317 23.74 7.02 -14.34
N PRO A 318 22.89 6.90 -15.40
CA PRO A 318 22.86 7.86 -16.49
C PRO A 318 22.55 9.29 -16.01
N GLU A 319 23.18 10.29 -16.61
CA GLU A 319 22.92 11.72 -16.30
C GLU A 319 21.43 12.08 -16.47
N ALA A 320 20.74 11.45 -17.41
CA ALA A 320 19.30 11.63 -17.64
C ALA A 320 18.41 11.22 -16.44
N TRP A 321 18.96 10.51 -15.45
CA TRP A 321 18.24 10.19 -14.22
C TRP A 321 18.11 11.40 -13.29
N GLY A 322 18.84 12.48 -13.53
CA GLY A 322 18.78 13.71 -12.77
C GLY A 322 19.29 13.60 -11.34
N ASP A 323 18.87 14.54 -10.51
CA ASP A 323 19.20 14.57 -9.09
C ASP A 323 18.63 13.35 -8.33
N TRP A 324 19.42 12.81 -7.40
CA TRP A 324 19.07 11.59 -6.68
C TRP A 324 17.91 11.78 -5.70
N GLU A 325 17.94 12.84 -4.91
CA GLU A 325 16.92 13.12 -3.91
C GLU A 325 15.57 13.38 -4.59
N GLU A 326 15.57 14.27 -5.58
CA GLU A 326 14.36 14.58 -6.36
C GLU A 326 13.80 13.35 -7.07
N ARG A 327 14.65 12.50 -7.61
CA ARG A 327 14.25 11.23 -8.24
C ARG A 327 13.62 10.27 -7.25
N ALA A 328 14.22 10.10 -6.07
CA ALA A 328 13.73 9.17 -5.05
C ALA A 328 12.37 9.61 -4.50
N ILE A 329 12.20 10.91 -4.22
CA ILE A 329 10.93 11.52 -3.81
C ILE A 329 9.86 11.33 -4.90
N ASN A 330 10.22 11.61 -6.15
CA ASN A 330 9.31 11.43 -7.29
C ASN A 330 8.91 9.95 -7.47
N TRP A 331 9.83 9.00 -7.21
CA TRP A 331 9.50 7.57 -7.30
C TRP A 331 8.41 7.16 -6.33
N GLU A 332 8.47 7.64 -5.08
CA GLU A 332 7.43 7.44 -4.08
C GLU A 332 6.14 8.18 -4.46
N THR A 333 6.24 9.45 -4.84
CA THR A 333 5.09 10.30 -5.20
C THR A 333 4.31 9.72 -6.39
N VAL A 334 5.00 9.35 -7.48
CA VAL A 334 4.35 8.80 -8.69
C VAL A 334 3.74 7.43 -8.42
N THR A 335 4.41 6.58 -7.63
CA THR A 335 3.84 5.30 -7.21
C THR A 335 2.55 5.53 -6.40
N ALA A 336 2.56 6.45 -5.44
CA ALA A 336 1.38 6.79 -4.63
C ALA A 336 0.23 7.32 -5.49
N SER A 337 0.51 8.29 -6.37
CA SER A 337 -0.49 8.90 -7.25
C SER A 337 -1.17 7.87 -8.13
N SER A 338 -0.39 7.00 -8.77
CA SER A 338 -0.91 5.94 -9.65
C SER A 338 -1.80 4.95 -8.90
N LEU A 339 -1.43 4.58 -7.67
CA LEU A 339 -2.23 3.63 -6.87
C LEU A 339 -3.47 4.29 -6.24
N ILE A 340 -3.42 5.59 -5.93
CA ILE A 340 -4.61 6.35 -5.50
C ILE A 340 -5.63 6.41 -6.64
N GLU A 341 -5.19 6.72 -7.86
CA GLU A 341 -6.06 6.71 -9.04
C GLU A 341 -6.59 5.32 -9.38
N SER A 342 -5.92 4.26 -8.91
CA SER A 342 -6.33 2.86 -9.05
C SER A 342 -7.17 2.35 -7.88
N ALA A 343 -7.65 3.22 -7.01
CA ALA A 343 -8.56 2.95 -5.88
C ALA A 343 -7.90 2.64 -4.52
N ALA A 344 -6.66 3.05 -4.26
CA ALA A 344 -6.14 3.05 -2.90
C ALA A 344 -6.89 4.10 -2.05
N ASP A 345 -7.41 3.66 -0.91
CA ASP A 345 -8.06 4.52 0.07
C ASP A 345 -7.07 5.01 1.14
N VAL A 346 -6.03 4.19 1.41
CA VAL A 346 -4.93 4.50 2.33
C VAL A 346 -3.60 4.24 1.64
N VAL A 347 -2.72 5.23 1.61
CA VAL A 347 -1.34 5.06 1.13
C VAL A 347 -0.36 5.25 2.27
N VAL A 348 0.60 4.31 2.42
CA VAL A 348 1.64 4.39 3.45
C VAL A 348 2.90 4.96 2.81
N LEU A 349 3.34 6.11 3.27
CA LEU A 349 4.50 6.86 2.74
C LEU A 349 5.60 6.98 3.78
N ARG A 350 6.83 7.28 3.32
CA ARG A 350 8.02 7.42 4.17
C ARG A 350 8.63 8.81 4.17
N HIS A 351 8.65 9.52 3.03
CA HIS A 351 9.37 10.79 2.92
C HIS A 351 8.45 12.00 3.18
N PRO A 352 8.87 12.99 4.03
CA PRO A 352 8.05 14.16 4.33
C PRO A 352 7.62 14.96 3.10
N GLU A 353 8.51 15.14 2.14
CA GLU A 353 8.21 15.86 0.89
C GLU A 353 7.20 15.11 0.02
N SER A 354 7.29 13.77 -0.05
CA SER A 354 6.30 12.95 -0.76
C SER A 354 4.91 13.11 -0.16
N ILE A 355 4.81 13.21 1.17
CA ILE A 355 3.54 13.44 1.89
C ILE A 355 2.89 14.74 1.39
N GLN A 356 3.65 15.84 1.32
CA GLN A 356 3.16 17.13 0.88
C GLN A 356 2.69 17.10 -0.59
N ARG A 357 3.49 16.47 -1.48
CA ARG A 357 3.16 16.35 -2.90
C ARG A 357 1.91 15.52 -3.14
N VAL A 358 1.78 14.39 -2.41
CA VAL A 358 0.61 13.50 -2.54
C VAL A 358 -0.64 14.17 -1.96
N HIS A 359 -0.55 14.93 -0.86
CA HIS A 359 -1.68 15.72 -0.37
C HIS A 359 -2.16 16.75 -1.40
N ALA A 360 -1.24 17.51 -2.00
CA ALA A 360 -1.60 18.48 -3.03
C ALA A 360 -2.32 17.82 -4.22
N MET A 361 -1.85 16.66 -4.67
CA MET A 361 -2.48 15.90 -5.73
C MET A 361 -3.88 15.39 -5.33
N ILE A 362 -4.04 14.85 -4.11
CA ILE A 362 -5.35 14.41 -3.60
C ILE A 362 -6.34 15.59 -3.57
N ASP A 363 -5.90 16.76 -3.10
CA ASP A 363 -6.76 17.95 -3.03
C ASP A 363 -7.18 18.43 -4.43
N GLU A 364 -6.28 18.37 -5.42
CA GLU A 364 -6.60 18.64 -6.83
C GLU A 364 -7.64 17.66 -7.37
N LEU A 365 -7.43 16.36 -7.20
CA LEU A 365 -8.35 15.31 -7.65
C LEU A 365 -9.72 15.39 -6.96
N MET A 366 -9.78 15.86 -5.73
CA MET A 366 -11.02 16.09 -4.98
C MET A 366 -11.68 17.45 -5.29
N GLY A 367 -11.11 18.26 -6.20
CA GLY A 367 -11.65 19.56 -6.60
C GLY A 367 -11.56 20.61 -5.49
N LYS A 368 -10.55 20.53 -4.62
CA LYS A 368 -10.30 21.48 -3.52
C LYS A 368 -9.13 22.43 -3.81
N ALA A 369 -8.51 22.34 -5.00
CA ALA A 369 -7.38 23.16 -5.42
C ALA A 369 -7.83 24.56 -5.88
#